data_2186117d96e1d4f412d09bb4189e9324
#
_entry.id   2186117d96e1d4f412d09bb4189e9324
#
_cell.length_a   1.000
_cell.length_b   1.000
_cell.length_c   1.000
_cell.angle_alpha   90.00
_cell.angle_beta   90.00
_cell.angle_gamma   90.00
#
_symmetry.space_group_name_H-M   'P 1'
#
loop_
_entity.id
_entity.type
_entity.pdbx_description
1 polymer ?
#
loop_
_entity_poly.entity_id
_entity_poly.type
_entity_poly.pdbx_seq_one_letter_code
_entity_poly.pdbx_strand_id
1 'polypeptide(L)'
;LKKNGVVDLRDQDWQVRTLAVRDLLRLGPGSSPNVSGFLDHANPHVRQISARMLGLWRQERHVQPLKQILNQDAEPVVRAQVAFALGEIGSRAALDLLRVRSKSDPSRDVQHQCELAVHQIEHGIKPEQSLREGYLALDEKKFKSVRVGKPAPEISLRDTEGRLWKLSDYKEKKPVLLIWIFADWCPVCHGEFHELIESKDDFQAAGIEVATIECHDRYRCRVMVGKEGEPNYWFSKRSFKDEYTEKIWWPHLSDPGGLVGSIYGVDPLAFAVHSEFINRPTTIIVDKSGVVRFAYYGTYWGDRPPIRKALEMIGNQQFEYVNPKRLK
;
A
#
# COMPACT_ATOMS: atom_id res chain seq x y z
N LEU A 1 13.36 -11.35 -19.13
CA LEU A 1 13.49 -11.81 -17.77
C LEU A 1 12.91 -13.22 -17.55
N LYS A 2 12.81 -13.98 -18.65
CA LYS A 2 12.49 -15.40 -18.62
C LYS A 2 13.78 -16.22 -18.74
N LYS A 3 14.48 -16.42 -17.64
CA LYS A 3 15.36 -17.59 -17.56
C LYS A 3 14.47 -18.80 -17.26
N ASN A 4 14.23 -19.62 -18.25
CA ASN A 4 13.55 -20.92 -18.17
C ASN A 4 12.08 -20.95 -17.68
N GLY A 5 11.30 -19.88 -17.85
CA GLY A 5 9.88 -19.89 -17.51
C GLY A 5 9.56 -19.91 -16.01
N VAL A 6 10.55 -19.91 -15.15
CA VAL A 6 10.38 -19.86 -13.68
C VAL A 6 10.37 -18.42 -13.24
N VAL A 7 9.26 -18.03 -12.69
CA VAL A 7 9.01 -16.71 -12.11
C VAL A 7 9.64 -16.67 -10.72
N ASP A 8 10.52 -15.70 -10.46
CA ASP A 8 11.32 -15.71 -9.25
C ASP A 8 10.78 -14.75 -8.18
N LEU A 9 10.15 -15.30 -7.15
CA LEU A 9 9.72 -14.54 -5.96
C LEU A 9 10.91 -14.05 -5.11
N ARG A 10 12.13 -14.50 -5.40
CA ARG A 10 13.36 -14.13 -4.66
C ARG A 10 14.12 -13.00 -5.33
N ASP A 11 13.68 -12.50 -6.48
CA ASP A 11 14.39 -11.44 -7.19
C ASP A 11 14.55 -10.20 -6.29
N GLN A 12 15.67 -9.51 -6.42
CA GLN A 12 15.93 -8.29 -5.64
C GLN A 12 15.03 -7.14 -6.09
N ASP A 13 14.67 -7.11 -7.38
CA ASP A 13 13.72 -6.14 -7.91
C ASP A 13 12.29 -6.51 -7.49
N TRP A 14 11.67 -5.64 -6.69
CA TRP A 14 10.32 -5.83 -6.22
C TRP A 14 9.29 -5.89 -7.36
N GLN A 15 9.53 -5.22 -8.49
CA GLN A 15 8.64 -5.29 -9.66
C GLN A 15 8.64 -6.69 -10.25
N VAL A 16 9.82 -7.30 -10.34
CA VAL A 16 9.95 -8.70 -10.76
C VAL A 16 9.18 -9.61 -9.81
N ARG A 17 9.31 -9.42 -8.49
CA ARG A 17 8.51 -10.19 -7.50
C ARG A 17 7.02 -9.97 -7.65
N THR A 18 6.58 -8.74 -7.89
CA THR A 18 5.17 -8.41 -8.09
C THR A 18 4.59 -9.07 -9.34
N LEU A 19 5.34 -9.03 -10.45
CA LEU A 19 4.97 -9.73 -11.68
C LEU A 19 5.02 -11.25 -11.50
N ALA A 20 5.94 -11.73 -10.67
CA ALA A 20 6.03 -13.13 -10.31
C ALA A 20 4.73 -13.64 -9.67
N VAL A 21 4.15 -12.88 -8.74
CA VAL A 21 2.85 -13.24 -8.15
C VAL A 21 1.76 -13.33 -9.21
N ARG A 22 1.67 -12.35 -10.11
CA ARG A 22 0.71 -12.37 -11.23
C ARG A 22 0.86 -13.62 -12.10
N ASP A 23 2.09 -13.90 -12.51
CA ASP A 23 2.37 -14.99 -13.44
C ASP A 23 2.14 -16.37 -12.80
N LEU A 24 2.50 -16.52 -11.52
CA LEU A 24 2.17 -17.72 -10.74
C LEU A 24 0.66 -17.90 -10.53
N LEU A 25 -0.08 -16.80 -10.33
CA LEU A 25 -1.55 -16.87 -10.27
C LEU A 25 -2.17 -17.34 -11.59
N ARG A 26 -1.63 -16.88 -12.73
CA ARG A 26 -2.06 -17.31 -14.07
C ARG A 26 -1.73 -18.78 -14.34
N LEU A 27 -0.57 -19.24 -13.92
CA LEU A 27 -0.15 -20.64 -14.06
C LEU A 27 -0.95 -21.58 -13.18
N GLY A 28 -1.42 -21.10 -12.03
CA GLY A 28 -2.16 -21.88 -11.04
C GLY A 28 -1.26 -22.74 -10.14
N PRO A 29 -1.85 -23.29 -9.06
CA PRO A 29 -1.09 -23.95 -7.99
C PRO A 29 -0.41 -25.27 -8.39
N GLY A 30 -0.86 -25.90 -9.48
CA GLY A 30 -0.34 -27.19 -9.95
C GLY A 30 0.94 -27.11 -10.78
N SER A 31 1.25 -25.94 -11.34
CA SER A 31 2.38 -25.72 -12.26
C SER A 31 3.57 -25.03 -11.61
N SER A 32 3.53 -24.80 -10.31
CA SER A 32 4.51 -23.99 -9.60
C SER A 32 5.60 -24.81 -8.94
N PRO A 33 6.85 -24.27 -8.92
CA PRO A 33 7.87 -24.73 -8.01
C PRO A 33 7.41 -24.63 -6.55
N ASN A 34 8.15 -25.26 -5.64
CA ASN A 34 7.84 -25.31 -4.22
C ASN A 34 7.91 -23.93 -3.55
N VAL A 35 6.89 -23.10 -3.76
CA VAL A 35 6.76 -21.76 -3.14
C VAL A 35 6.73 -21.87 -1.61
N SER A 36 6.21 -22.97 -1.06
CA SER A 36 6.24 -23.23 0.39
C SER A 36 7.65 -23.28 0.95
N GLY A 37 8.64 -23.74 0.17
CA GLY A 37 10.05 -23.74 0.58
C GLY A 37 10.65 -22.33 0.74
N PHE A 38 10.00 -21.30 0.21
CA PHE A 38 10.46 -19.91 0.38
C PHE A 38 9.97 -19.28 1.69
N LEU A 39 9.11 -19.97 2.43
CA LEU A 39 8.69 -19.53 3.77
C LEU A 39 9.86 -19.56 4.78
N ASP A 40 10.93 -20.30 4.49
CA ASP A 40 12.15 -20.37 5.33
C ASP A 40 13.30 -19.49 4.79
N HIS A 41 13.03 -18.65 3.79
CA HIS A 41 14.07 -17.82 3.17
C HIS A 41 14.62 -16.77 4.15
N ALA A 42 15.94 -16.50 4.11
CA ALA A 42 16.59 -15.53 5.01
C ALA A 42 16.01 -14.12 4.90
N ASN A 43 15.65 -13.68 3.69
CA ASN A 43 15.03 -12.37 3.46
C ASN A 43 13.53 -12.37 3.81
N PRO A 44 13.08 -11.55 4.78
CA PRO A 44 11.68 -11.50 5.19
C PRO A 44 10.73 -11.06 4.07
N HIS A 45 11.18 -10.24 3.13
CA HIS A 45 10.36 -9.85 1.98
C HIS A 45 10.03 -11.04 1.06
N VAL A 46 10.96 -12.00 0.93
CA VAL A 46 10.71 -13.23 0.19
C VAL A 46 9.71 -14.11 0.93
N ARG A 47 9.84 -14.24 2.27
CA ARG A 47 8.87 -14.99 3.08
C ARG A 47 7.47 -14.35 2.99
N GLN A 48 7.40 -13.02 3.12
CA GLN A 48 6.14 -12.27 3.01
C GLN A 48 5.44 -12.48 1.66
N ILE A 49 6.15 -12.28 0.53
CA ILE A 49 5.53 -12.43 -0.79
C ILE A 49 5.14 -13.88 -1.09
N SER A 50 5.89 -14.84 -0.54
CA SER A 50 5.57 -16.26 -0.65
C SER A 50 4.31 -16.61 0.14
N ALA A 51 4.18 -16.14 1.37
CA ALA A 51 2.96 -16.30 2.17
C ALA A 51 1.75 -15.69 1.44
N ARG A 52 1.89 -14.48 0.89
CA ARG A 52 0.87 -13.83 0.07
C ARG A 52 0.44 -14.71 -1.10
N MET A 53 1.41 -15.24 -1.85
CA MET A 53 1.14 -16.10 -3.01
C MET A 53 0.36 -17.36 -2.62
N LEU A 54 0.77 -18.02 -1.53
CA LEU A 54 0.09 -19.22 -1.03
C LEU A 54 -1.35 -18.94 -0.61
N GLY A 55 -1.59 -17.79 0.03
CA GLY A 55 -2.93 -17.31 0.38
C GLY A 55 -3.79 -17.09 -0.87
N LEU A 56 -3.27 -16.37 -1.86
CA LEU A 56 -3.99 -16.06 -3.08
C LEU A 56 -4.29 -17.29 -3.95
N TRP A 57 -3.57 -18.38 -3.79
CA TRP A 57 -3.91 -19.68 -4.40
C TRP A 57 -5.08 -20.39 -3.72
N ARG A 58 -5.40 -20.04 -2.46
CA ARG A 58 -6.55 -20.58 -1.71
C ARG A 58 -6.57 -22.10 -1.61
N GLN A 59 -5.39 -22.71 -1.38
CA GLN A 59 -5.29 -24.19 -1.28
C GLN A 59 -5.13 -24.62 0.17
N GLU A 60 -6.00 -25.51 0.63
CA GLU A 60 -6.01 -26.07 2.00
C GLU A 60 -4.65 -26.65 2.43
N ARG A 61 -3.91 -27.28 1.52
CA ARG A 61 -2.59 -27.86 1.79
C ARG A 61 -1.56 -26.88 2.34
N HIS A 62 -1.78 -25.56 2.17
CA HIS A 62 -0.86 -24.51 2.64
C HIS A 62 -1.16 -24.05 4.07
N VAL A 63 -2.28 -24.48 4.66
CA VAL A 63 -2.69 -24.06 6.00
C VAL A 63 -1.65 -24.43 7.06
N GLN A 64 -1.17 -25.68 7.07
CA GLN A 64 -0.23 -26.13 8.09
C GLN A 64 1.15 -25.43 8.00
N PRO A 65 1.80 -25.30 6.84
CA PRO A 65 3.01 -24.50 6.71
C PRO A 65 2.82 -23.05 7.17
N LEU A 66 1.72 -22.42 6.77
CA LEU A 66 1.44 -21.03 7.17
C LEU A 66 1.21 -20.90 8.68
N LYS A 67 0.52 -21.83 9.33
CA LYS A 67 0.36 -21.84 10.78
C LYS A 67 1.70 -21.92 11.53
N GLN A 68 2.66 -22.67 11.02
CA GLN A 68 4.01 -22.73 11.60
C GLN A 68 4.69 -21.38 11.54
N ILE A 69 4.66 -20.70 10.38
CA ILE A 69 5.25 -19.37 10.20
C ILE A 69 4.55 -18.32 11.08
N LEU A 70 3.22 -18.34 11.20
CA LEU A 70 2.50 -17.43 12.10
C LEU A 70 2.96 -17.57 13.57
N ASN A 71 3.36 -18.75 13.97
CA ASN A 71 3.85 -19.01 15.32
C ASN A 71 5.31 -18.62 15.54
N GLN A 72 6.17 -18.75 14.54
CA GLN A 72 7.61 -18.83 14.73
C GLN A 72 8.38 -17.69 14.07
N ASP A 73 7.82 -17.02 13.04
CA ASP A 73 8.55 -15.98 12.36
C ASP A 73 8.80 -14.78 13.26
N ALA A 74 10.06 -14.30 13.26
CA ALA A 74 10.46 -13.16 14.07
C ALA A 74 9.84 -11.85 13.57
N GLU A 75 9.62 -11.74 12.24
CA GLU A 75 9.20 -10.50 11.60
C GLU A 75 7.67 -10.31 11.65
N PRO A 76 7.17 -9.24 12.28
CA PRO A 76 5.73 -8.97 12.34
C PRO A 76 5.07 -8.89 10.96
N VAL A 77 5.76 -8.28 9.98
CA VAL A 77 5.23 -8.14 8.61
C VAL A 77 4.98 -9.50 7.94
N VAL A 78 5.82 -10.48 8.21
CA VAL A 78 5.63 -11.86 7.71
C VAL A 78 4.45 -12.50 8.39
N ARG A 79 4.36 -12.41 9.74
CA ARG A 79 3.22 -12.97 10.50
C ARG A 79 1.89 -12.34 10.08
N ALA A 80 1.84 -11.01 9.90
CA ALA A 80 0.64 -10.32 9.41
C ALA A 80 0.23 -10.82 8.01
N GLN A 81 1.19 -10.96 7.10
CA GLN A 81 0.92 -11.50 5.77
C GLN A 81 0.46 -12.95 5.79
N VAL A 82 0.95 -13.75 6.73
CA VAL A 82 0.50 -15.14 6.92
C VAL A 82 -0.94 -15.17 7.46
N ALA A 83 -1.29 -14.28 8.41
CA ALA A 83 -2.66 -14.16 8.89
C ALA A 83 -3.62 -13.80 7.73
N PHE A 84 -3.25 -12.82 6.90
CA PHE A 84 -3.96 -12.51 5.66
C PHE A 84 -4.12 -13.74 4.76
N ALA A 85 -3.05 -14.50 4.55
CA ALA A 85 -3.07 -15.69 3.69
C ALA A 85 -4.02 -16.79 4.22
N LEU A 86 -4.03 -17.00 5.52
CA LEU A 86 -4.95 -17.94 6.16
C LEU A 86 -6.42 -17.51 6.01
N GLY A 87 -6.69 -16.20 6.11
CA GLY A 87 -8.00 -15.62 5.82
C GLY A 87 -8.44 -15.84 4.38
N GLU A 88 -7.53 -15.62 3.41
CA GLU A 88 -7.79 -15.84 1.97
C GLU A 88 -8.07 -17.32 1.63
N ILE A 89 -7.39 -18.26 2.32
CA ILE A 89 -7.66 -19.70 2.17
C ILE A 89 -9.05 -20.03 2.74
N GLY A 90 -9.46 -19.39 3.83
CA GLY A 90 -10.77 -19.58 4.44
C GLY A 90 -10.91 -20.86 5.24
N SER A 91 -9.81 -21.52 5.64
CA SER A 91 -9.85 -22.79 6.36
C SER A 91 -10.19 -22.61 7.83
N ARG A 92 -11.21 -23.34 8.28
CA ARG A 92 -11.56 -23.38 9.71
C ARG A 92 -10.47 -23.98 10.59
N ALA A 93 -9.55 -24.77 10.03
CA ALA A 93 -8.40 -25.33 10.76
C ALA A 93 -7.40 -24.27 11.24
N ALA A 94 -7.50 -23.03 10.75
CA ALA A 94 -6.67 -21.90 11.17
C ALA A 94 -7.28 -21.11 12.35
N LEU A 95 -8.59 -21.24 12.62
CA LEU A 95 -9.33 -20.36 13.53
C LEU A 95 -8.74 -20.29 14.94
N ASP A 96 -8.41 -21.41 15.55
CA ASP A 96 -7.94 -21.42 16.95
C ASP A 96 -6.62 -20.66 17.09
N LEU A 97 -5.69 -20.85 16.15
CA LEU A 97 -4.42 -20.14 16.15
C LEU A 97 -4.64 -18.64 15.88
N LEU A 98 -5.46 -18.28 14.90
CA LEU A 98 -5.77 -16.89 14.59
C LEU A 98 -6.42 -16.17 15.78
N ARG A 99 -7.38 -16.80 16.48
CA ARG A 99 -8.00 -16.23 17.68
C ARG A 99 -7.01 -16.03 18.84
N VAL A 100 -6.04 -16.95 19.00
CA VAL A 100 -4.97 -16.77 19.99
C VAL A 100 -4.09 -15.60 19.60
N ARG A 101 -3.61 -15.55 18.35
CA ARG A 101 -2.70 -14.51 17.89
C ARG A 101 -3.35 -13.12 17.82
N SER A 102 -4.63 -13.03 17.56
CA SER A 102 -5.35 -11.75 17.59
C SER A 102 -5.35 -11.06 18.96
N LYS A 103 -5.05 -11.80 20.02
CA LYS A 103 -4.99 -11.25 21.39
C LYS A 103 -3.59 -11.21 21.97
N SER A 104 -2.69 -12.06 21.50
CA SER A 104 -1.42 -12.32 22.16
C SER A 104 -0.17 -12.00 21.32
N ASP A 105 -0.31 -11.69 20.02
CA ASP A 105 0.86 -11.30 19.23
C ASP A 105 1.39 -9.94 19.72
N PRO A 106 2.72 -9.76 19.85
CA PRO A 106 3.27 -8.48 20.29
C PRO A 106 3.04 -7.33 19.30
N SER A 107 2.72 -7.63 18.04
CA SER A 107 2.42 -6.63 17.01
C SER A 107 0.91 -6.42 16.85
N ARG A 108 0.47 -5.17 16.94
CA ARG A 108 -0.93 -4.78 16.69
C ARG A 108 -1.38 -5.08 15.27
N ASP A 109 -0.49 -4.91 14.27
CA ASP A 109 -0.79 -5.25 12.89
C ASP A 109 -1.09 -6.74 12.72
N VAL A 110 -0.32 -7.60 13.40
CA VAL A 110 -0.58 -9.05 13.39
C VAL A 110 -1.89 -9.37 14.10
N GLN A 111 -2.15 -8.78 15.27
CA GLN A 111 -3.41 -8.96 16.00
C GLN A 111 -4.59 -8.61 15.09
N HIS A 112 -4.53 -7.44 14.45
CA HIS A 112 -5.59 -6.97 13.57
C HIS A 112 -5.79 -7.88 12.34
N GLN A 113 -4.70 -8.27 11.66
CA GLN A 113 -4.81 -9.18 10.52
C GLN A 113 -5.38 -10.56 10.92
N CYS A 114 -5.07 -11.03 12.13
CA CYS A 114 -5.70 -12.23 12.68
C CYS A 114 -7.20 -12.04 12.93
N GLU A 115 -7.62 -10.88 13.46
CA GLU A 115 -9.05 -10.55 13.66
C GLU A 115 -9.81 -10.54 12.33
N LEU A 116 -9.25 -9.86 11.30
CA LEU A 116 -9.82 -9.85 9.97
C LEU A 116 -9.95 -11.26 9.39
N ALA A 117 -8.90 -12.07 9.51
CA ALA A 117 -8.90 -13.44 9.02
C ALA A 117 -9.95 -14.31 9.72
N VAL A 118 -10.09 -14.18 11.04
CA VAL A 118 -11.15 -14.86 11.81
C VAL A 118 -12.51 -14.45 11.29
N HIS A 119 -12.77 -13.16 11.18
CA HIS A 119 -14.03 -12.62 10.70
C HIS A 119 -14.37 -13.10 9.29
N GLN A 120 -13.38 -13.07 8.39
CA GLN A 120 -13.51 -13.57 7.02
C GLN A 120 -13.87 -15.06 6.97
N ILE A 121 -13.20 -15.90 7.77
CA ILE A 121 -13.44 -17.35 7.80
C ILE A 121 -14.80 -17.68 8.43
N GLU A 122 -15.21 -17.00 9.50
CA GLU A 122 -16.45 -17.27 10.23
C GLU A 122 -17.69 -16.84 9.45
N HIS A 123 -17.61 -15.71 8.79
CA HIS A 123 -18.76 -15.09 8.12
C HIS A 123 -18.71 -15.18 6.59
N GLY A 124 -17.67 -15.77 6.01
CA GLY A 124 -17.52 -15.89 4.57
C GLY A 124 -17.37 -14.54 3.85
N ILE A 125 -16.93 -13.51 4.57
CA ILE A 125 -16.79 -12.14 4.01
C ILE A 125 -15.56 -12.10 3.14
N LYS A 126 -15.77 -11.73 1.87
CA LYS A 126 -14.66 -11.47 0.95
C LYS A 126 -14.13 -10.05 1.16
N PRO A 127 -12.80 -9.83 1.02
CA PRO A 127 -12.24 -8.48 1.02
C PRO A 127 -12.94 -7.60 -0.02
N GLU A 128 -13.24 -6.36 0.31
CA GLU A 128 -13.88 -5.38 -0.61
C GLU A 128 -13.06 -5.16 -1.88
N GLN A 129 -11.75 -5.27 -1.78
CA GLN A 129 -10.82 -5.18 -2.90
C GLN A 129 -10.07 -6.49 -3.02
N SER A 130 -10.32 -7.22 -4.10
CA SER A 130 -9.65 -8.47 -4.36
C SER A 130 -8.22 -8.23 -4.83
N LEU A 131 -7.26 -8.40 -3.92
CA LEU A 131 -5.83 -8.31 -4.25
C LEU A 131 -5.45 -9.29 -5.36
N ARG A 132 -6.08 -10.47 -5.40
CA ARG A 132 -5.89 -11.47 -6.45
C ARG A 132 -6.28 -10.92 -7.82
N GLU A 133 -7.43 -10.27 -7.93
CA GLU A 133 -7.89 -9.65 -9.18
C GLU A 133 -6.99 -8.49 -9.59
N GLY A 134 -6.54 -7.69 -8.63
CA GLY A 134 -5.57 -6.63 -8.86
C GLY A 134 -4.27 -7.15 -9.48
N TYR A 135 -3.69 -8.22 -8.92
CA TYR A 135 -2.51 -8.86 -9.52
C TYR A 135 -2.78 -9.40 -10.93
N LEU A 136 -3.90 -10.07 -11.15
CA LEU A 136 -4.23 -10.63 -12.46
C LEU A 136 -4.42 -9.56 -13.55
N ALA A 137 -4.87 -8.38 -13.15
CA ALA A 137 -5.05 -7.22 -14.03
C ALA A 137 -3.75 -6.45 -14.32
N LEU A 138 -2.64 -6.73 -13.61
CA LEU A 138 -1.38 -6.03 -13.83
C LEU A 138 -0.85 -6.23 -15.26
N ASP A 139 -0.53 -5.10 -15.88
CA ASP A 139 0.14 -5.03 -17.18
C ASP A 139 1.54 -4.44 -16.99
N GLU A 140 2.58 -5.25 -17.22
CA GLU A 140 3.98 -4.85 -17.07
C GLU A 140 4.37 -3.68 -17.96
N LYS A 141 3.69 -3.49 -19.10
CA LYS A 141 3.93 -2.38 -20.02
C LYS A 141 3.51 -1.03 -19.43
N LYS A 142 2.64 -1.07 -18.41
CA LYS A 142 2.16 0.12 -17.71
C LYS A 142 3.02 0.50 -16.50
N PHE A 143 3.97 -0.34 -16.08
CA PHE A 143 4.83 -0.03 -14.97
C PHE A 143 5.69 1.20 -15.26
N LYS A 144 5.78 2.11 -14.27
CA LYS A 144 6.51 3.37 -14.38
C LYS A 144 6.14 4.14 -15.66
N SER A 145 4.86 4.12 -16.02
CA SER A 145 4.39 4.74 -17.27
C SER A 145 4.17 6.24 -17.18
N VAL A 146 4.21 6.80 -15.96
CA VAL A 146 4.06 8.26 -15.74
C VAL A 146 5.19 9.02 -16.43
N ARG A 147 4.80 10.01 -17.22
CA ARG A 147 5.72 10.95 -17.88
C ARG A 147 5.12 12.34 -17.83
N VAL A 148 5.93 13.32 -17.43
CA VAL A 148 5.53 14.73 -17.48
C VAL A 148 5.17 15.10 -18.92
N GLY A 149 4.08 15.81 -19.11
CA GLY A 149 3.53 16.17 -20.42
C GLY A 149 2.70 15.08 -21.10
N LYS A 150 2.45 13.95 -20.46
CA LYS A 150 1.59 12.87 -20.98
C LYS A 150 0.36 12.65 -20.10
N PRO A 151 -0.72 12.07 -20.64
CA PRO A 151 -1.89 11.71 -19.85
C PRO A 151 -1.51 10.85 -18.65
N ALA A 152 -2.08 11.18 -17.49
CA ALA A 152 -1.93 10.37 -16.27
C ALA A 152 -2.62 9.01 -16.45
N PRO A 153 -2.00 7.89 -16.02
CA PRO A 153 -2.69 6.62 -15.92
C PRO A 153 -3.91 6.72 -15.01
N GLU A 154 -4.96 5.94 -15.31
CA GLU A 154 -6.15 5.90 -14.44
C GLU A 154 -5.81 5.39 -13.03
N ILE A 155 -6.40 6.01 -12.03
CA ILE A 155 -6.44 5.55 -10.65
C ILE A 155 -7.89 5.22 -10.30
N SER A 156 -8.12 4.01 -9.81
CA SER A 156 -9.42 3.57 -9.32
C SER A 156 -9.21 2.83 -8.01
N LEU A 157 -9.31 3.55 -6.90
CA LEU A 157 -9.04 3.06 -5.54
C LEU A 157 -10.20 3.40 -4.61
N ARG A 158 -10.29 2.67 -3.50
CA ARG A 158 -11.28 2.98 -2.45
C ARG A 158 -10.66 3.85 -1.36
N ASP A 159 -11.46 4.79 -0.87
CA ASP A 159 -11.11 5.62 0.28
C ASP A 159 -11.35 4.86 1.62
N THR A 160 -11.07 5.55 2.73
CA THR A 160 -11.28 5.02 4.08
C THR A 160 -12.72 4.64 4.40
N GLU A 161 -13.70 5.17 3.66
CA GLU A 161 -15.12 4.84 3.80
C GLU A 161 -15.59 3.75 2.81
N GLY A 162 -14.68 3.21 2.00
CA GLY A 162 -14.99 2.21 0.98
C GLY A 162 -15.57 2.78 -0.31
N ARG A 163 -15.67 4.12 -0.44
CA ARG A 163 -16.17 4.77 -1.66
C ARG A 163 -15.12 4.71 -2.75
N LEU A 164 -15.55 4.37 -3.95
CA LEU A 164 -14.65 4.33 -5.10
C LEU A 164 -14.29 5.75 -5.55
N TRP A 165 -12.99 6.04 -5.60
CA TRP A 165 -12.43 7.27 -6.13
C TRP A 165 -11.74 6.99 -7.46
N LYS A 166 -11.96 7.84 -8.45
CA LYS A 166 -11.36 7.73 -9.77
C LYS A 166 -10.73 9.04 -10.19
N LEU A 167 -9.51 8.97 -10.74
CA LEU A 167 -8.83 10.15 -11.27
C LEU A 167 -9.61 10.77 -12.44
N SER A 168 -10.22 9.94 -13.28
CA SER A 168 -11.03 10.37 -14.43
C SER A 168 -12.24 11.23 -14.06
N ASP A 169 -12.75 11.12 -12.82
CA ASP A 169 -13.91 11.91 -12.36
C ASP A 169 -13.59 13.41 -12.26
N TYR A 170 -12.32 13.77 -12.20
CA TYR A 170 -11.84 15.15 -12.10
C TYR A 170 -11.36 15.75 -13.41
N LYS A 171 -11.20 14.92 -14.44
CA LYS A 171 -10.80 15.38 -15.77
C LYS A 171 -11.79 16.43 -16.30
N GLU A 172 -11.25 17.50 -16.92
CA GLU A 172 -11.96 18.68 -17.39
C GLU A 172 -12.68 19.52 -16.29
N LYS A 173 -12.49 19.10 -15.01
CA LYS A 173 -13.11 19.80 -13.89
C LYS A 173 -12.09 20.52 -13.01
N LYS A 174 -11.09 19.79 -12.51
CA LYS A 174 -10.10 20.28 -11.53
C LYS A 174 -8.71 19.71 -11.79
N PRO A 175 -7.63 20.41 -11.46
CA PRO A 175 -6.33 19.78 -11.27
C PRO A 175 -6.36 18.89 -10.01
N VAL A 176 -5.50 17.87 -10.01
CA VAL A 176 -5.41 16.91 -8.91
C VAL A 176 -3.99 16.84 -8.38
N LEU A 177 -3.84 16.98 -7.07
CA LEU A 177 -2.61 16.72 -6.32
C LEU A 177 -2.67 15.32 -5.73
N LEU A 178 -1.78 14.43 -6.17
CA LEU A 178 -1.64 13.07 -5.69
C LEU A 178 -0.41 12.95 -4.80
N ILE A 179 -0.57 12.40 -3.61
CA ILE A 179 0.51 12.24 -2.62
C ILE A 179 0.54 10.79 -2.15
N TRP A 180 1.59 10.06 -2.51
CA TRP A 180 1.88 8.78 -1.90
C TRP A 180 2.61 8.99 -0.59
N ILE A 181 1.96 8.63 0.50
CA ILE A 181 2.56 8.71 1.84
C ILE A 181 3.44 7.48 2.10
N PHE A 182 4.37 7.64 3.01
CA PHE A 182 5.32 6.60 3.37
C PHE A 182 4.64 5.48 4.17
N ALA A 183 4.04 5.82 5.31
CA ALA A 183 3.30 4.90 6.18
C ALA A 183 2.46 5.65 7.22
N ASP A 184 1.47 4.97 7.79
CA ASP A 184 0.57 5.47 8.83
C ASP A 184 1.29 5.88 10.15
N TRP A 185 2.47 5.35 10.42
CA TRP A 185 3.28 5.68 11.59
C TRP A 185 4.35 6.76 11.32
N CYS A 186 4.47 7.28 10.11
CA CYS A 186 5.55 8.20 9.72
C CYS A 186 5.28 9.63 10.19
N PRO A 187 6.13 10.23 11.09
CA PRO A 187 5.91 11.57 11.60
C PRO A 187 5.85 12.66 10.52
N VAL A 188 6.60 12.48 9.41
CA VAL A 188 6.60 13.45 8.30
C VAL A 188 5.29 13.39 7.53
N CYS A 189 4.71 12.20 7.36
CA CYS A 189 3.40 12.06 6.72
C CYS A 189 2.30 12.75 7.56
N HIS A 190 2.40 12.64 8.89
CA HIS A 190 1.51 13.38 9.78
C HIS A 190 1.74 14.90 9.68
N GLY A 191 2.99 15.35 9.52
CA GLY A 191 3.29 16.75 9.24
C GLY A 191 2.63 17.24 7.95
N GLU A 192 2.65 16.45 6.86
CA GLU A 192 1.94 16.76 5.62
C GLU A 192 0.42 16.83 5.82
N PHE A 193 -0.14 15.94 6.64
CA PHE A 193 -1.57 15.97 6.94
C PHE A 193 -1.96 17.24 7.69
N HIS A 194 -1.12 17.72 8.63
CA HIS A 194 -1.33 19.01 9.28
C HIS A 194 -1.26 20.18 8.28
N GLU A 195 -0.26 20.18 7.38
CA GLU A 195 -0.18 21.20 6.33
C GLU A 195 -1.42 21.21 5.42
N LEU A 196 -1.96 20.02 5.06
CA LEU A 196 -3.19 19.89 4.27
C LEU A 196 -4.41 20.42 5.03
N ILE A 197 -4.53 20.13 6.33
CA ILE A 197 -5.61 20.62 7.19
C ILE A 197 -5.57 22.15 7.24
N GLU A 198 -4.40 22.73 7.48
CA GLU A 198 -4.21 24.19 7.57
C GLU A 198 -4.43 24.90 6.23
N SER A 199 -4.15 24.24 5.11
CA SER A 199 -4.27 24.81 3.75
C SER A 199 -5.63 24.51 3.09
N LYS A 200 -6.61 23.99 3.82
CA LYS A 200 -7.92 23.58 3.30
C LYS A 200 -8.56 24.65 2.43
N ASP A 201 -8.71 25.84 2.99
CA ASP A 201 -9.42 26.93 2.32
C ASP A 201 -8.69 27.40 1.05
N ASP A 202 -7.37 27.39 1.06
CA ASP A 202 -6.54 27.73 -0.08
C ASP A 202 -6.73 26.74 -1.25
N PHE A 203 -6.73 25.42 -0.94
CA PHE A 203 -6.99 24.39 -1.95
C PHE A 203 -8.40 24.45 -2.51
N GLN A 204 -9.39 24.69 -1.65
CA GLN A 204 -10.79 24.82 -2.05
C GLN A 204 -11.02 26.05 -2.92
N ALA A 205 -10.44 27.20 -2.53
CA ALA A 205 -10.51 28.44 -3.32
C ALA A 205 -9.84 28.30 -4.68
N ALA A 206 -8.71 27.58 -4.75
CA ALA A 206 -8.02 27.27 -5.99
C ALA A 206 -8.71 26.20 -6.84
N GLY A 207 -9.74 25.53 -6.32
CA GLY A 207 -10.47 24.48 -7.03
C GLY A 207 -9.61 23.22 -7.29
N ILE A 208 -8.67 22.91 -6.39
CA ILE A 208 -7.75 21.77 -6.53
C ILE A 208 -8.33 20.57 -5.76
N GLU A 209 -8.32 19.41 -6.39
CA GLU A 209 -8.57 18.14 -5.71
C GLU A 209 -7.26 17.60 -5.12
N VAL A 210 -7.33 17.03 -3.93
CA VAL A 210 -6.19 16.37 -3.28
C VAL A 210 -6.56 14.93 -2.99
N ALA A 211 -5.65 14.00 -3.21
CA ALA A 211 -5.80 12.62 -2.75
C ALA A 211 -4.45 12.11 -2.19
N THR A 212 -4.48 11.51 -1.01
CA THR A 212 -3.34 10.82 -0.43
C THR A 212 -3.51 9.32 -0.59
N ILE A 213 -2.41 8.58 -0.81
CA ILE A 213 -2.44 7.16 -1.18
C ILE A 213 -1.47 6.39 -0.32
N GLU A 214 -1.92 5.27 0.22
CA GLU A 214 -1.12 4.38 1.05
C GLU A 214 -1.16 2.94 0.50
N CYS A 215 -0.02 2.21 0.57
CA CYS A 215 0.09 0.84 0.06
C CYS A 215 -0.46 -0.24 1.01
N HIS A 216 -1.12 0.17 2.06
CA HIS A 216 -1.72 -0.71 3.05
C HIS A 216 -3.22 -0.94 2.80
N ASP A 217 -3.80 -1.84 3.59
CA ASP A 217 -5.23 -2.10 3.57
C ASP A 217 -6.06 -0.92 4.13
N ARG A 218 -7.36 -0.98 3.95
CA ARG A 218 -8.27 0.09 4.40
C ARG A 218 -8.22 0.32 5.91
N TYR A 219 -7.95 -0.71 6.70
CA TYR A 219 -7.83 -0.52 8.15
C TYR A 219 -6.66 0.41 8.50
N ARG A 220 -5.48 0.16 7.97
CA ARG A 220 -4.31 1.01 8.21
C ARG A 220 -4.53 2.43 7.68
N CYS A 221 -5.15 2.57 6.53
CA CYS A 221 -5.58 3.88 6.03
C CYS A 221 -6.53 4.60 7.01
N ARG A 222 -7.44 3.87 7.67
CA ARG A 222 -8.32 4.41 8.71
C ARG A 222 -7.57 4.79 9.98
N VAL A 223 -6.54 4.02 10.36
CA VAL A 223 -5.61 4.39 11.45
C VAL A 223 -4.92 5.71 11.13
N MET A 224 -4.38 5.86 9.90
CA MET A 224 -3.71 7.08 9.47
C MET A 224 -4.58 8.33 9.63
N VAL A 225 -5.87 8.24 9.32
CA VAL A 225 -6.81 9.37 9.42
C VAL A 225 -7.53 9.46 10.77
N GLY A 226 -7.12 8.67 11.76
CA GLY A 226 -7.68 8.70 13.12
C GLY A 226 -9.06 8.07 13.29
N LYS A 227 -9.53 7.26 12.34
CA LYS A 227 -10.86 6.62 12.38
C LYS A 227 -10.86 5.21 12.98
N GLU A 228 -9.70 4.63 13.17
CA GLU A 228 -9.49 3.35 13.85
C GLU A 228 -8.52 3.50 14.99
N GLY A 229 -8.47 2.46 15.84
CA GLY A 229 -7.76 2.48 17.09
C GLY A 229 -6.29 2.87 17.02
N GLU A 230 -5.59 2.65 18.12
CA GLU A 230 -4.21 3.09 18.25
C GLU A 230 -3.32 2.38 17.25
N PRO A 231 -2.56 3.14 16.45
CA PRO A 231 -1.57 2.56 15.56
C PRO A 231 -0.48 1.85 16.36
N ASN A 232 0.14 0.87 15.72
CA ASN A 232 1.31 0.21 16.27
C ASN A 232 2.52 1.10 16.15
N TYR A 233 2.65 2.10 17.04
CA TYR A 233 3.76 3.04 16.97
C TYR A 233 5.04 2.47 17.50
N TRP A 234 6.04 2.46 16.66
CA TRP A 234 7.42 2.27 17.02
C TRP A 234 7.99 3.48 17.76
N PHE A 235 7.46 4.67 17.51
CA PHE A 235 8.03 5.93 17.98
C PHE A 235 7.14 6.73 18.92
N SER A 236 5.85 6.44 19.02
CA SER A 236 4.92 7.25 19.78
C SER A 236 3.72 6.43 20.25
N LYS A 237 3.29 6.69 21.47
CA LYS A 237 2.05 6.14 22.04
C LYS A 237 0.83 7.03 21.74
N ARG A 238 0.98 8.00 20.83
CA ARG A 238 -0.04 9.00 20.56
C ARG A 238 -1.13 8.44 19.64
N SER A 239 -2.35 8.52 20.06
CA SER A 239 -3.51 8.27 19.21
C SER A 239 -3.79 9.48 18.31
N PHE A 240 -4.06 9.27 17.04
CA PHE A 240 -4.48 10.34 16.12
C PHE A 240 -6.00 10.48 16.03
N LYS A 241 -6.75 9.65 16.72
CA LYS A 241 -8.20 9.62 16.66
C LYS A 241 -8.82 11.00 16.94
N ASP A 242 -8.34 11.66 17.98
CA ASP A 242 -8.85 12.98 18.37
C ASP A 242 -8.23 14.13 17.57
N GLU A 243 -7.18 13.84 16.81
CA GLU A 243 -6.41 14.85 16.09
C GLU A 243 -6.96 15.11 14.69
N TYR A 244 -7.41 14.06 13.98
CA TYR A 244 -7.73 14.14 12.57
C TYR A 244 -9.19 13.89 12.22
N THR A 245 -9.96 13.13 13.00
CA THR A 245 -11.21 12.48 12.58
C THR A 245 -12.21 13.41 11.84
N GLU A 246 -12.32 14.67 12.23
CA GLU A 246 -13.23 15.62 11.58
C GLU A 246 -12.53 16.67 10.73
N LYS A 247 -11.19 16.63 10.66
CA LYS A 247 -10.39 17.64 9.96
C LYS A 247 -9.93 17.19 8.58
N ILE A 248 -9.94 15.87 8.31
CA ILE A 248 -9.57 15.32 7.00
C ILE A 248 -10.66 15.64 6.00
N TRP A 249 -10.36 16.49 5.04
CA TRP A 249 -11.29 16.99 4.02
C TRP A 249 -11.04 16.41 2.63
N TRP A 250 -9.94 15.64 2.46
CA TRP A 250 -9.56 14.97 1.22
C TRP A 250 -9.71 13.45 1.36
N PRO A 251 -9.86 12.69 0.25
CA PRO A 251 -9.85 11.23 0.27
C PRO A 251 -8.45 10.69 0.58
N HIS A 252 -8.36 9.76 1.51
CA HIS A 252 -7.20 8.94 1.77
C HIS A 252 -7.45 7.54 1.23
N LEU A 253 -6.64 7.13 0.23
CA LEU A 253 -6.90 5.97 -0.63
C LEU A 253 -6.03 4.78 -0.24
N SER A 254 -6.63 3.60 -0.26
CA SER A 254 -5.97 2.32 -0.02
C SER A 254 -5.55 1.69 -1.35
N ASP A 255 -4.25 1.42 -1.51
CA ASP A 255 -3.64 0.71 -2.65
C ASP A 255 -2.95 -0.59 -2.16
N PRO A 256 -3.69 -1.63 -1.72
CA PRO A 256 -3.11 -2.82 -1.14
C PRO A 256 -2.10 -3.48 -2.08
N GLY A 257 -0.88 -3.65 -1.56
CA GLY A 257 0.23 -4.21 -2.33
C GLY A 257 0.91 -3.21 -3.29
N GLY A 258 0.50 -1.92 -3.30
CA GLY A 258 1.13 -0.89 -4.12
C GLY A 258 0.96 -1.11 -5.63
N LEU A 259 -0.16 -1.68 -6.06
CA LEU A 259 -0.36 -2.08 -7.46
C LEU A 259 -0.54 -0.86 -8.38
N VAL A 260 -1.30 0.14 -7.94
CA VAL A 260 -1.42 1.42 -8.64
C VAL A 260 -0.12 2.21 -8.53
N GLY A 261 0.52 2.19 -7.35
CA GLY A 261 1.86 2.75 -7.15
C GLY A 261 2.86 2.21 -8.16
N SER A 262 2.82 0.93 -8.50
CA SER A 262 3.67 0.31 -9.53
C SER A 262 3.54 0.96 -10.90
N ILE A 263 2.32 1.29 -11.30
CA ILE A 263 2.04 1.98 -12.57
C ILE A 263 2.62 3.39 -12.53
N TYR A 264 2.51 4.04 -11.40
CA TYR A 264 3.00 5.41 -11.19
C TYR A 264 4.52 5.50 -10.94
N GLY A 265 5.22 4.38 -10.79
CA GLY A 265 6.66 4.35 -10.50
C GLY A 265 6.98 4.63 -9.04
N VAL A 266 6.00 4.47 -8.16
CA VAL A 266 6.15 4.56 -6.70
C VAL A 266 6.74 3.24 -6.21
N ASP A 267 8.04 3.10 -6.38
CA ASP A 267 8.76 1.93 -5.89
C ASP A 267 8.83 1.97 -4.35
N PRO A 268 8.70 0.83 -3.66
CA PRO A 268 9.00 0.80 -2.23
C PRO A 268 10.43 1.25 -1.99
N LEU A 269 10.67 1.96 -0.90
CA LEU A 269 12.05 2.25 -0.51
C LEU A 269 12.77 0.97 -0.15
N ALA A 270 14.02 0.86 -0.58
CA ALA A 270 14.85 -0.34 -0.43
C ALA A 270 15.18 -0.68 1.04
N PHE A 271 14.99 0.26 1.95
CA PHE A 271 15.07 -0.02 3.38
C PHE A 271 13.66 -0.13 3.94
N ALA A 272 13.34 -1.28 4.39
CA ALA A 272 12.16 -1.47 5.20
C ALA A 272 12.52 -1.06 6.64
N VAL A 273 12.12 0.11 7.05
CA VAL A 273 12.03 0.38 8.49
C VAL A 273 11.03 -0.63 9.03
N HIS A 274 11.43 -1.43 10.01
CA HIS A 274 10.60 -2.49 10.59
C HIS A 274 10.19 -3.60 9.61
N SER A 275 10.96 -3.83 8.55
CA SER A 275 10.69 -4.86 7.54
C SER A 275 9.36 -4.68 6.78
N GLU A 276 8.72 -3.52 6.89
CA GLU A 276 7.49 -3.21 6.18
C GLU A 276 7.72 -2.87 4.70
N PHE A 277 6.74 -3.23 3.89
CA PHE A 277 6.62 -2.75 2.52
C PHE A 277 5.93 -1.39 2.55
N ILE A 278 6.65 -0.34 2.19
CA ILE A 278 6.22 1.04 2.31
C ILE A 278 6.44 1.80 1.01
N ASN A 279 5.60 2.79 0.75
CA ASN A 279 5.77 3.65 -0.42
C ASN A 279 7.04 4.50 -0.34
N ARG A 280 7.65 4.73 -1.50
CA ARG A 280 8.50 5.90 -1.69
C ARG A 280 7.62 7.15 -1.61
N PRO A 281 7.96 8.18 -0.82
CA PRO A 281 7.23 9.44 -0.85
C PRO A 281 7.20 10.00 -2.26
N THR A 282 6.02 10.23 -2.79
CA THR A 282 5.86 10.65 -4.19
C THR A 282 4.78 11.72 -4.28
N THR A 283 5.06 12.78 -5.01
CA THR A 283 4.11 13.87 -5.28
C THR A 283 3.92 14.02 -6.77
N ILE A 284 2.67 13.92 -7.24
CA ILE A 284 2.33 14.07 -8.65
C ILE A 284 1.23 15.11 -8.79
N ILE A 285 1.38 16.01 -9.74
CA ILE A 285 0.36 16.98 -10.11
C ILE A 285 -0.16 16.65 -11.49
N VAL A 286 -1.47 16.47 -11.58
CA VAL A 286 -2.21 16.26 -12.82
C VAL A 286 -3.04 17.52 -13.08
N ASP A 287 -2.94 18.10 -14.27
CA ASP A 287 -3.73 19.27 -14.60
C ASP A 287 -5.19 18.93 -14.93
N LYS A 288 -5.99 19.97 -15.14
CA LYS A 288 -7.42 19.83 -15.46
C LYS A 288 -7.66 19.01 -16.73
N SER A 289 -6.73 18.97 -17.69
CA SER A 289 -6.86 18.15 -18.92
C SER A 289 -6.50 16.68 -18.70
N GLY A 290 -6.06 16.31 -17.50
CA GLY A 290 -5.62 14.97 -17.15
C GLY A 290 -4.16 14.68 -17.52
N VAL A 291 -3.34 15.71 -17.75
CA VAL A 291 -1.93 15.59 -18.12
C VAL A 291 -1.06 15.77 -16.88
N VAL A 292 -0.07 14.90 -16.71
CA VAL A 292 0.94 15.01 -15.65
C VAL A 292 1.80 16.26 -15.90
N ARG A 293 1.82 17.19 -14.96
CA ARG A 293 2.65 18.40 -15.01
C ARG A 293 3.88 18.32 -14.14
N PHE A 294 3.80 17.55 -13.07
CA PHE A 294 4.89 17.37 -12.11
C PHE A 294 4.90 15.94 -11.59
N ALA A 295 6.09 15.38 -11.41
CA ALA A 295 6.30 14.09 -10.77
C ALA A 295 7.60 14.13 -9.98
N TYR A 296 7.48 13.96 -8.66
CA TYR A 296 8.61 13.96 -7.74
C TYR A 296 8.64 12.65 -6.95
N TYR A 297 9.76 11.97 -7.01
CA TYR A 297 10.00 10.71 -6.33
C TYR A 297 11.08 10.90 -5.27
N GLY A 298 10.71 10.78 -4.01
CA GLY A 298 11.61 10.94 -2.88
C GLY A 298 12.67 9.84 -2.81
N THR A 299 13.80 10.15 -2.23
CA THR A 299 14.91 9.20 -2.01
C THR A 299 15.00 8.71 -0.57
N TYR A 300 14.32 9.37 0.36
CA TYR A 300 14.16 8.97 1.76
C TYR A 300 12.82 9.49 2.29
N TRP A 301 12.43 9.07 3.49
CA TRP A 301 11.11 9.34 4.10
C TRP A 301 10.72 10.83 4.21
N GLY A 302 11.68 11.75 4.32
CA GLY A 302 11.44 13.20 4.39
C GLY A 302 11.66 13.94 3.07
N ASP A 303 11.93 13.24 1.98
CA ASP A 303 12.26 13.84 0.69
C ASP A 303 11.02 14.05 -0.18
N ARG A 304 10.38 15.18 0.01
CA ARG A 304 9.14 15.54 -0.69
C ARG A 304 8.96 17.07 -0.78
N PRO A 305 8.23 17.58 -1.77
CA PRO A 305 7.86 18.99 -1.80
C PRO A 305 6.91 19.33 -0.64
N PRO A 306 7.07 20.47 0.05
CA PRO A 306 6.06 20.95 0.99
C PRO A 306 4.69 21.11 0.32
N ILE A 307 3.61 20.92 1.06
CA ILE A 307 2.23 21.05 0.54
C ILE A 307 1.96 22.45 -0.03
N ARG A 308 2.43 23.49 0.68
CA ARG A 308 2.32 24.89 0.17
C ARG A 308 3.04 25.08 -1.15
N LYS A 309 4.18 24.41 -1.36
CA LYS A 309 4.89 24.47 -2.63
C LYS A 309 4.12 23.81 -3.77
N ALA A 310 3.45 22.70 -3.51
CA ALA A 310 2.57 22.06 -4.48
C ALA A 310 1.39 22.98 -4.86
N LEU A 311 0.78 23.64 -3.89
CA LEU A 311 -0.29 24.62 -4.11
C LEU A 311 0.21 25.80 -4.99
N GLU A 312 1.36 26.38 -4.67
CA GLU A 312 2.00 27.44 -5.47
C GLU A 312 2.26 26.99 -6.92
N MET A 313 2.82 25.80 -7.11
CA MET A 313 3.11 25.27 -8.45
C MET A 313 1.84 25.16 -9.30
N ILE A 314 0.74 24.71 -8.72
CA ILE A 314 -0.55 24.60 -9.42
C ILE A 314 -1.10 26.01 -9.73
N GLY A 315 -1.10 26.91 -8.75
CA GLY A 315 -1.62 28.27 -8.90
C GLY A 315 -0.87 29.09 -9.95
N ASN A 316 0.46 29.01 -9.95
CA ASN A 316 1.33 29.76 -10.85
C ASN A 316 1.62 29.05 -12.18
N GLN A 317 1.18 27.80 -12.35
CA GLN A 317 1.50 26.94 -13.50
C GLN A 317 3.01 26.77 -13.75
N GLN A 318 3.80 26.78 -12.64
CA GLN A 318 5.26 26.64 -12.66
C GLN A 318 5.65 25.39 -11.87
N PHE A 319 5.93 24.31 -12.56
CA PHE A 319 6.07 22.96 -12.00
C PHE A 319 7.54 22.58 -11.77
N GLU A 320 8.24 23.35 -10.94
CA GLU A 320 9.64 23.12 -10.61
C GLU A 320 9.85 23.06 -9.10
N TYR A 321 10.55 22.02 -8.67
CA TYR A 321 11.00 21.88 -7.29
C TYR A 321 12.29 21.07 -7.22
N VAL A 322 13.24 21.58 -6.48
CA VAL A 322 14.48 20.89 -6.10
C VAL A 322 14.59 20.88 -4.59
N ASN A 323 14.70 19.71 -3.99
CA ASN A 323 14.88 19.62 -2.54
C ASN A 323 16.27 20.13 -2.16
N PRO A 324 16.38 21.21 -1.34
CA PRO A 324 17.68 21.77 -0.94
C PRO A 324 18.60 20.76 -0.24
N LYS A 325 18.04 19.73 0.37
CA LYS A 325 18.80 18.67 1.05
C LYS A 325 19.40 17.63 0.11
N ARG A 326 18.94 17.58 -1.15
CA ARG A 326 19.56 16.71 -2.18
C ARG A 326 20.85 17.29 -2.78
N LEU A 327 21.09 18.57 -2.59
CA LEU A 327 22.26 19.29 -3.13
C LEU A 327 23.47 19.24 -2.17
N LYS A 328 23.35 18.54 -1.06
CA LYS A 328 24.41 18.28 -0.10
C LYS A 328 24.77 16.80 -0.09
#